data_fe7af490b3cb83cb1bbb85076ceb1606
#
_entry.id   fe7af490b3cb83cb1bbb85076ceb1606
#
_cell.length_a   1.000
_cell.length_b   1.000
_cell.length_c   1.000
_cell.angle_alpha   90.00
_cell.angle_beta   90.00
_cell.angle_gamma   90.00
#
_symmetry.space_group_name_H-M   'P 1'
#
loop_
_entity.id
_entity.type
_entity.pdbx_description
1 polymer ?
#
loop_
_entity_poly.entity_id
_entity_poly.type
_entity_poly.pdbx_seq_one_letter_code
_entity_poly.pdbx_strand_id
1 'polypeptide(L)'
;MNDFIKNVAECYENSSKASFRDVATEFDITLLKVRKVLVTAGVYVTDSYEQVQELKVQGKTISEIMEIAGLSRASVHSYLPYKKGIYNAKEASLDAERCQCKKYRQRKSAVARLKEKPDNLELLWDAMVAFAGYPFQTYPKGLKFKYEVKGNEIFVNRKKKSITKATVVQEYQNMRQAEEIRRAKELGTFSASYLYPVFLRLGIK
;
A
#
# COMPACT_ATOMS: atom_id res chain seq x y z
N MET A 1 6.39 19.47 20.11
CA MET A 1 6.07 19.41 18.67
C MET A 1 6.94 18.31 18.10
N ASN A 2 6.42 17.47 17.22
CA ASN A 2 7.18 16.34 16.66
C ASN A 2 8.27 16.90 15.74
N ASP A 3 9.49 16.32 15.76
CA ASP A 3 10.64 16.77 14.98
C ASP A 3 10.34 16.83 13.47
N PHE A 4 9.52 15.90 12.96
CA PHE A 4 9.08 15.94 11.57
C PHE A 4 8.27 17.21 11.23
N ILE A 5 7.32 17.61 12.08
CA ILE A 5 6.51 18.81 11.87
C ILE A 5 7.41 20.05 11.92
N LYS A 6 8.35 20.07 12.86
CA LYS A 6 9.32 21.15 13.02
C LYS A 6 10.22 21.28 11.79
N ASN A 7 10.81 20.19 11.33
CA ASN A 7 11.70 20.18 10.16
C ASN A 7 10.97 20.62 8.88
N VAL A 8 9.72 20.18 8.66
CA VAL A 8 8.91 20.61 7.51
C VAL A 8 8.56 22.09 7.59
N ALA A 9 8.23 22.60 8.80
CA ALA A 9 7.94 24.00 9.03
C ALA A 9 9.20 24.87 8.79
N GLU A 10 10.34 24.49 9.34
CA GLU A 10 11.62 25.16 9.16
C GLU A 10 12.07 25.18 7.68
N CYS A 11 11.89 24.08 6.96
CA CYS A 11 12.17 24.02 5.52
C CYS A 11 11.30 25.02 4.74
N TYR A 12 10.02 25.13 5.08
CA TYR A 12 9.10 26.05 4.43
C TYR A 12 9.41 27.52 4.74
N GLU A 13 9.75 27.86 6.00
CA GLU A 13 10.02 29.22 6.44
C GLU A 13 11.40 29.73 6.03
N ASN A 14 12.44 28.87 6.10
CA ASN A 14 13.82 29.25 5.83
C ASN A 14 14.16 29.42 4.34
N SER A 15 13.35 28.81 3.46
CA SER A 15 13.55 28.95 2.03
C SER A 15 12.69 30.10 1.50
N SER A 16 13.26 31.25 1.25
CA SER A 16 12.56 32.44 0.71
C SER A 16 11.80 32.20 -0.60
N LYS A 17 11.82 30.98 -1.16
CA LYS A 17 11.16 30.52 -2.38
C LYS A 17 10.61 29.09 -2.29
N ALA A 18 10.57 28.45 -1.11
CA ALA A 18 10.09 27.08 -1.02
C ALA A 18 8.60 27.03 -1.34
N SER A 19 8.29 26.50 -2.50
CA SER A 19 6.90 26.15 -2.85
C SER A 19 6.48 24.87 -2.09
N PHE A 20 5.17 24.63 -1.97
CA PHE A 20 4.68 23.36 -1.46
C PHE A 20 5.23 22.14 -2.22
N ARG A 21 5.59 22.32 -3.48
CA ARG A 21 6.19 21.27 -4.32
C ARG A 21 7.60 20.93 -3.87
N ASP A 22 8.40 21.93 -3.56
CA ASP A 22 9.77 21.73 -3.09
C ASP A 22 9.79 21.01 -1.77
N VAL A 23 8.98 21.46 -0.80
CA VAL A 23 8.80 20.79 0.48
C VAL A 23 8.25 19.37 0.31
N ALA A 24 7.28 19.16 -0.58
CA ALA A 24 6.71 17.85 -0.87
C ALA A 24 7.76 16.89 -1.44
N THR A 25 8.66 17.39 -2.28
CA THR A 25 9.74 16.62 -2.87
C THR A 25 10.82 16.29 -1.84
N GLU A 26 11.24 17.27 -1.05
CA GLU A 26 12.27 17.11 -0.01
C GLU A 26 11.88 16.05 1.03
N PHE A 27 10.64 16.11 1.49
CA PHE A 27 10.13 15.18 2.51
C PHE A 27 9.38 13.96 1.94
N ASP A 28 9.33 13.80 0.62
CA ASP A 28 8.60 12.73 -0.10
C ASP A 28 7.15 12.56 0.41
N ILE A 29 6.42 13.67 0.50
CA ILE A 29 5.03 13.72 0.94
C ILE A 29 4.13 14.44 -0.09
N THR A 30 2.82 14.23 0.01
CA THR A 30 1.86 14.89 -0.88
C THR A 30 1.66 16.36 -0.51
N LEU A 31 1.29 17.21 -1.47
CA LEU A 31 0.97 18.63 -1.24
C LEU A 31 -0.08 18.84 -0.13
N LEU A 32 -1.12 17.99 -0.08
CA LEU A 32 -2.14 18.03 0.95
C LEU A 32 -1.56 17.71 2.33
N LYS A 33 -0.57 16.82 2.39
CA LYS A 33 0.11 16.48 3.63
C LYS A 33 1.05 17.61 4.07
N VAL A 34 1.76 18.27 3.14
CA VAL A 34 2.53 19.49 3.43
C VAL A 34 1.62 20.52 4.09
N ARG A 35 0.50 20.88 3.43
CA ARG A 35 -0.48 21.84 3.99
C ARG A 35 -0.88 21.46 5.40
N LYS A 36 -1.30 20.22 5.62
CA LYS A 36 -1.74 19.77 6.93
C LYS A 36 -0.66 19.86 8.02
N VAL A 37 0.59 19.57 7.67
CA VAL A 37 1.73 19.71 8.58
C VAL A 37 1.95 21.17 8.93
N LEU A 38 1.98 22.04 7.92
CA LEU A 38 2.19 23.48 8.12
C LEU A 38 1.05 24.16 8.90
N VAL A 39 -0.20 23.75 8.64
CA VAL A 39 -1.37 24.15 9.45
C VAL A 39 -1.23 23.68 10.90
N THR A 40 -0.73 22.46 11.11
CA THR A 40 -0.50 21.92 12.47
C THR A 40 0.62 22.65 13.19
N ALA A 41 1.65 23.09 12.45
CA ALA A 41 2.73 23.91 12.98
C ALA A 41 2.32 25.36 13.25
N GLY A 42 1.17 25.81 12.69
CA GLY A 42 0.72 27.20 12.82
C GLY A 42 1.41 28.17 11.86
N VAL A 43 2.19 27.69 10.91
CA VAL A 43 2.96 28.54 9.96
C VAL A 43 2.25 28.77 8.63
N TYR A 44 1.10 28.16 8.42
CA TYR A 44 0.32 28.31 7.19
C TYR A 44 -1.13 28.70 7.52
N VAL A 45 -1.44 29.96 7.28
CA VAL A 45 -2.76 30.56 7.47
C VAL A 45 -3.23 31.17 6.16
N THR A 46 -4.45 30.92 5.75
CA THR A 46 -5.11 31.46 4.55
C THR A 46 -6.60 31.63 4.81
N ASP A 47 -7.28 32.43 4.02
CA ASP A 47 -8.74 32.63 4.12
C ASP A 47 -9.52 31.31 4.15
N SER A 48 -9.13 30.36 3.28
CA SER A 48 -9.72 29.00 3.27
C SER A 48 -9.45 28.22 4.57
N TYR A 49 -8.29 28.41 5.20
CA TYR A 49 -7.99 27.82 6.49
C TYR A 49 -8.89 28.43 7.58
N GLU A 50 -8.98 29.74 7.65
CA GLU A 50 -9.81 30.45 8.63
C GLU A 50 -11.28 30.04 8.50
N GLN A 51 -11.82 30.06 7.28
CA GLN A 51 -13.19 29.61 6.99
C GLN A 51 -13.44 28.16 7.47
N VAL A 52 -12.53 27.24 7.17
CA VAL A 52 -12.66 25.83 7.60
C VAL A 52 -12.60 25.71 9.12
N GLN A 53 -11.73 26.49 9.80
CA GLN A 53 -11.64 26.50 11.25
C GLN A 53 -12.91 27.05 11.90
N GLU A 54 -13.43 28.17 11.41
CA GLU A 54 -14.68 28.79 11.92
C GLU A 54 -15.86 27.82 11.80
N LEU A 55 -16.06 27.23 10.62
CA LEU A 55 -17.13 26.25 10.40
C LEU A 55 -16.97 25.02 11.32
N LYS A 56 -15.73 24.64 11.60
CA LYS A 56 -15.44 23.52 12.51
C LYS A 56 -15.73 23.86 13.97
N VAL A 57 -15.43 25.08 14.40
CA VAL A 57 -15.78 25.60 15.75
C VAL A 57 -17.31 25.70 15.90
N GLN A 58 -18.03 26.07 14.87
CA GLN A 58 -19.50 26.08 14.82
C GLN A 58 -20.11 24.67 14.88
N GLY A 59 -19.31 23.63 14.94
CA GLY A 59 -19.78 22.24 15.02
C GLY A 59 -20.20 21.60 13.71
N LYS A 60 -19.95 22.26 12.56
CA LYS A 60 -20.32 21.74 11.25
C LYS A 60 -19.61 20.42 10.95
N THR A 61 -20.30 19.53 10.26
CA THR A 61 -19.76 18.26 9.76
C THR A 61 -18.82 18.51 8.58
N ILE A 62 -17.96 17.54 8.28
CA ILE A 62 -17.06 17.64 7.11
C ILE A 62 -17.85 17.84 5.80
N SER A 63 -19.01 17.20 5.67
CA SER A 63 -19.86 17.32 4.47
C SER A 63 -20.42 18.72 4.32
N GLU A 64 -20.93 19.33 5.38
CA GLU A 64 -21.40 20.72 5.38
C GLU A 64 -20.28 21.72 5.09
N ILE A 65 -19.07 21.49 5.64
CA ILE A 65 -17.90 22.33 5.35
C ILE A 65 -17.51 22.24 3.87
N MET A 66 -17.58 21.05 3.28
CA MET A 66 -17.31 20.88 1.84
C MET A 66 -18.28 21.69 0.98
N GLU A 67 -19.57 21.67 1.30
CA GLU A 67 -20.60 22.43 0.57
C GLU A 67 -20.42 23.95 0.73
N ILE A 68 -20.25 24.42 1.95
CA ILE A 68 -20.14 25.86 2.25
C ILE A 68 -18.85 26.46 1.69
N ALA A 69 -17.71 25.76 1.86
CA ALA A 69 -16.40 26.23 1.42
C ALA A 69 -16.07 25.89 -0.04
N GLY A 70 -16.89 25.09 -0.75
CA GLY A 70 -16.61 24.63 -2.12
C GLY A 70 -15.37 23.76 -2.23
N LEU A 71 -15.00 23.05 -1.17
CA LEU A 71 -13.75 22.29 -1.08
C LEU A 71 -13.98 20.78 -1.16
N SER A 72 -13.03 20.07 -1.75
CA SER A 72 -13.03 18.61 -1.67
C SER A 72 -12.79 18.11 -0.24
N ARG A 73 -13.28 16.90 0.07
CA ARG A 73 -13.06 16.27 1.38
C ARG A 73 -11.58 16.23 1.78
N ALA A 74 -10.70 15.91 0.84
CA ALA A 74 -9.27 15.86 1.07
C ALA A 74 -8.69 17.25 1.39
N SER A 75 -9.19 18.31 0.71
CA SER A 75 -8.79 19.69 1.00
C SER A 75 -9.26 20.14 2.38
N VAL A 76 -10.51 19.90 2.75
CA VAL A 76 -11.03 20.21 4.10
C VAL A 76 -10.16 19.52 5.16
N HIS A 77 -9.87 18.23 5.00
CA HIS A 77 -9.00 17.51 5.95
C HIS A 77 -7.58 18.05 6.00
N SER A 78 -7.06 18.65 4.95
CA SER A 78 -5.71 19.25 4.94
C SER A 78 -5.63 20.58 5.71
N TYR A 79 -6.74 21.29 5.84
CA TYR A 79 -6.85 22.52 6.64
C TYR A 79 -7.13 22.26 8.13
N LEU A 80 -7.47 21.03 8.50
CA LEU A 80 -7.68 20.67 9.91
C LEU A 80 -6.38 20.17 10.52
N PRO A 81 -5.93 20.74 11.66
CA PRO A 81 -4.70 20.30 12.32
C PRO A 81 -4.82 18.86 12.84
N TYR A 82 -3.69 18.26 13.07
CA TYR A 82 -3.65 16.94 13.69
C TYR A 82 -4.01 17.02 15.17
N LYS A 83 -5.09 16.38 15.59
CA LYS A 83 -5.62 16.45 16.97
C LYS A 83 -4.89 15.55 17.98
N LYS A 84 -4.19 14.52 17.54
CA LYS A 84 -3.45 13.59 18.41
C LYS A 84 -2.09 13.35 17.79
N GLY A 85 -1.11 13.07 18.61
CA GLY A 85 0.26 12.73 18.24
C GLY A 85 0.42 11.54 17.28
N ILE A 86 -0.40 11.51 16.24
CA ILE A 86 -0.28 10.62 15.09
C ILE A 86 1.13 10.70 14.49
N TYR A 87 1.80 11.82 14.75
CA TYR A 87 3.19 12.09 14.39
C TYR A 87 4.20 11.77 15.48
N ASN A 88 3.76 11.25 16.62
CA ASN A 88 4.63 10.49 17.53
C ASN A 88 4.96 9.10 16.97
N ALA A 89 4.42 8.75 15.81
CA ALA A 89 4.92 7.63 15.05
C ALA A 89 6.38 7.92 14.70
N LYS A 90 7.29 7.16 15.32
CA LYS A 90 8.71 7.13 14.98
C LYS A 90 8.83 7.08 13.44
N GLU A 91 9.82 7.75 12.86
CA GLU A 91 10.11 7.74 11.41
C GLU A 91 9.99 6.33 10.80
N ALA A 92 10.42 5.32 11.55
CA ALA A 92 10.26 3.91 11.20
C ALA A 92 8.81 3.46 10.89
N SER A 93 7.77 4.11 11.42
CA SER A 93 6.39 3.70 11.14
C SER A 93 5.85 4.33 9.85
N LEU A 94 6.28 5.53 9.50
CA LEU A 94 5.90 6.18 8.24
C LEU A 94 6.53 5.46 7.05
N ASP A 95 7.79 5.07 7.15
CA ASP A 95 8.46 4.27 6.13
C ASP A 95 7.86 2.87 6.01
N ALA A 96 7.44 2.26 7.11
CA ALA A 96 6.74 0.99 7.10
C ALA A 96 5.37 1.09 6.41
N GLU A 97 4.58 2.13 6.67
CA GLU A 97 3.30 2.37 6.01
C GLU A 97 3.47 2.67 4.52
N ARG A 98 4.45 3.51 4.15
CA ARG A 98 4.79 3.78 2.75
C ARG A 98 5.20 2.50 2.02
N CYS A 99 6.05 1.70 2.64
CA CYS A 99 6.47 0.41 2.11
C CYS A 99 5.28 -0.54 1.91
N GLN A 100 4.32 -0.58 2.85
CA GLN A 100 3.09 -1.36 2.72
C GLN A 100 2.21 -0.85 1.58
N CYS A 101 2.00 0.46 1.46
CA CYS A 101 1.23 1.05 0.36
C CYS A 101 1.88 0.78 -1.00
N LYS A 102 3.21 0.90 -1.10
CA LYS A 102 3.97 0.58 -2.31
C LYS A 102 3.81 -0.88 -2.69
N LYS A 103 4.00 -1.80 -1.74
CA LYS A 103 3.80 -3.24 -1.94
C LYS A 103 2.36 -3.57 -2.36
N TYR A 104 1.36 -2.92 -1.75
CA TYR A 104 -0.04 -3.11 -2.13
C TYR A 104 -0.29 -2.72 -3.59
N ARG A 105 0.20 -1.53 -4.01
CA ARG A 105 0.07 -1.04 -5.39
C ARG A 105 0.79 -1.96 -6.38
N GLN A 106 1.99 -2.41 -6.06
CA GLN A 106 2.76 -3.36 -6.88
C GLN A 106 2.00 -4.67 -7.08
N ARG A 107 1.45 -5.25 -5.99
CA ARG A 107 0.63 -6.47 -6.06
C ARG A 107 -0.61 -6.29 -6.93
N LYS A 108 -1.35 -5.19 -6.73
CA LYS A 108 -2.54 -4.88 -7.53
C LYS A 108 -2.21 -4.74 -9.01
N SER A 109 -1.13 -4.03 -9.35
CA SER A 109 -0.66 -3.88 -10.73
C SER A 109 -0.22 -5.21 -11.34
N ALA A 110 0.54 -6.02 -10.60
CA ALA A 110 0.99 -7.33 -11.09
C ALA A 110 -0.18 -8.27 -11.39
N VAL A 111 -1.20 -8.31 -10.52
CA VAL A 111 -2.42 -9.09 -10.75
C VAL A 111 -3.20 -8.58 -11.97
N ALA A 112 -3.33 -7.26 -12.13
CA ALA A 112 -4.02 -6.68 -13.28
C ALA A 112 -3.32 -7.06 -14.60
N ARG A 113 -2.00 -6.91 -14.69
CA ARG A 113 -1.21 -7.29 -15.88
C ARG A 113 -1.30 -8.78 -16.19
N LEU A 114 -1.29 -9.65 -15.18
CA LEU A 114 -1.44 -11.09 -15.36
C LEU A 114 -2.82 -11.45 -15.88
N LYS A 115 -3.88 -10.77 -15.42
CA LYS A 115 -5.25 -10.98 -15.91
C LYS A 115 -5.44 -10.55 -17.36
N GLU A 116 -4.78 -9.48 -17.80
CA GLU A 116 -4.80 -9.02 -19.18
C GLU A 116 -4.10 -9.99 -20.15
N LYS A 117 -3.02 -10.61 -19.69
CA LYS A 117 -2.19 -11.53 -20.52
C LYS A 117 -1.88 -12.80 -19.72
N PRO A 118 -2.87 -13.67 -19.51
CA PRO A 118 -2.71 -14.84 -18.64
C PRO A 118 -1.75 -15.91 -19.20
N ASP A 119 -1.45 -15.91 -20.49
CA ASP A 119 -0.49 -16.84 -21.09
C ASP A 119 0.96 -16.40 -20.93
N ASN A 120 1.21 -15.20 -20.44
CA ASN A 120 2.55 -14.70 -20.25
C ASN A 120 3.14 -15.16 -18.91
N LEU A 121 4.04 -16.15 -18.98
CA LEU A 121 4.67 -16.79 -17.83
C LEU A 121 5.62 -15.85 -17.06
N GLU A 122 6.16 -14.82 -17.73
CA GLU A 122 6.99 -13.81 -17.03
C GLU A 122 6.10 -12.91 -16.15
N LEU A 123 4.89 -12.56 -16.58
CA LEU A 123 3.94 -11.82 -15.75
C LEU A 123 3.45 -12.65 -14.56
N LEU A 124 3.33 -13.97 -14.73
CA LEU A 124 3.09 -14.87 -13.59
C LEU A 124 4.23 -14.78 -12.59
N TRP A 125 5.47 -14.86 -13.06
CA TRP A 125 6.65 -14.79 -12.18
C TRP A 125 6.75 -13.43 -11.49
N ASP A 126 6.52 -12.33 -12.20
CA ASP A 126 6.44 -10.98 -11.64
C ASP A 126 5.39 -10.88 -10.52
N ALA A 127 4.23 -11.51 -10.72
CA ALA A 127 3.20 -11.56 -9.70
C ALA A 127 3.65 -12.37 -8.47
N MET A 128 4.32 -13.52 -8.67
CA MET A 128 4.90 -14.29 -7.58
C MET A 128 5.94 -13.46 -6.79
N VAL A 129 6.81 -12.73 -7.48
CA VAL A 129 7.79 -11.82 -6.85
C VAL A 129 7.10 -10.70 -6.06
N ALA A 130 6.07 -10.08 -6.63
CA ALA A 130 5.33 -8.99 -5.95
C ALA A 130 4.63 -9.46 -4.66
N PHE A 131 4.25 -10.73 -4.58
CA PHE A 131 3.63 -11.31 -3.39
C PHE A 131 4.63 -11.93 -2.40
N ALA A 132 5.93 -11.87 -2.63
CA ALA A 132 6.93 -12.30 -1.66
C ALA A 132 6.73 -11.59 -0.30
N GLY A 133 6.80 -12.33 0.78
CA GLY A 133 6.57 -11.85 2.14
C GLY A 133 5.10 -11.59 2.52
N TYR A 134 4.14 -11.80 1.59
CA TYR A 134 2.71 -11.71 1.91
C TYR A 134 2.29 -12.91 2.80
N PRO A 135 1.44 -12.69 3.83
CA PRO A 135 0.95 -13.77 4.67
C PRO A 135 -0.17 -14.55 3.95
N PHE A 136 0.10 -15.81 3.66
CA PHE A 136 -0.87 -16.76 3.11
C PHE A 136 -1.28 -17.79 4.16
N GLN A 137 -2.33 -18.55 3.83
CA GLN A 137 -2.78 -19.68 4.63
C GLN A 137 -3.03 -20.89 3.72
N THR A 138 -2.59 -22.08 4.15
CA THR A 138 -2.85 -23.33 3.43
C THR A 138 -4.33 -23.70 3.55
N TYR A 139 -4.87 -24.29 2.49
CA TYR A 139 -6.26 -24.79 2.49
C TYR A 139 -6.28 -26.32 2.50
N PRO A 140 -7.10 -26.98 3.34
CA PRO A 140 -8.08 -26.44 4.31
C PRO A 140 -7.51 -26.18 5.71
N LYS A 141 -6.26 -26.53 6.01
CA LYS A 141 -5.70 -26.54 7.38
C LYS A 141 -5.47 -25.14 7.98
N GLY A 142 -5.57 -24.05 7.20
CA GLY A 142 -5.40 -22.68 7.69
C GLY A 142 -4.00 -22.33 8.23
N LEU A 143 -2.97 -23.12 7.91
CA LEU A 143 -1.62 -22.89 8.41
C LEU A 143 -0.99 -21.67 7.76
N LYS A 144 -0.65 -20.66 8.55
CA LYS A 144 -0.02 -19.43 8.08
C LYS A 144 1.38 -19.70 7.53
N PHE A 145 1.69 -19.13 6.36
CA PHE A 145 3.01 -19.19 5.77
C PHE A 145 3.35 -17.90 5.00
N LYS A 146 4.63 -17.70 4.77
CA LYS A 146 5.19 -16.68 3.87
C LYS A 146 6.23 -17.35 3.01
N TYR A 147 6.53 -16.72 1.87
CA TYR A 147 7.62 -17.17 1.03
C TYR A 147 8.51 -16.01 0.59
N GLU A 148 9.73 -16.34 0.23
CA GLU A 148 10.72 -15.47 -0.40
C GLU A 148 11.03 -16.00 -1.79
N VAL A 149 11.40 -15.12 -2.70
CA VAL A 149 11.88 -15.49 -4.05
C VAL A 149 13.35 -15.15 -4.13
N LYS A 150 14.17 -16.14 -4.52
CA LYS A 150 15.62 -15.99 -4.74
C LYS A 150 15.96 -16.60 -6.10
N GLY A 151 16.29 -15.75 -7.06
CA GLY A 151 16.46 -16.18 -8.46
C GLY A 151 15.18 -16.82 -9.02
N ASN A 152 15.27 -18.03 -9.49
CA ASN A 152 14.18 -18.83 -10.05
C ASN A 152 13.54 -19.80 -9.06
N GLU A 153 13.68 -19.57 -7.76
CA GLU A 153 13.18 -20.45 -6.72
C GLU A 153 12.39 -19.70 -5.65
N ILE A 154 11.37 -20.36 -5.10
CA ILE A 154 10.53 -19.91 -4.01
C ILE A 154 10.86 -20.70 -2.75
N PHE A 155 11.17 -20.01 -1.69
CA PHE A 155 11.48 -20.57 -0.37
C PHE A 155 10.31 -20.29 0.58
N VAL A 156 9.59 -21.34 0.95
CA VAL A 156 8.47 -21.23 1.90
C VAL A 156 8.99 -21.48 3.31
N ASN A 157 8.68 -20.61 4.25
CA ASN A 157 9.16 -20.68 5.64
C ASN A 157 8.75 -21.95 6.41
N ARG A 158 7.83 -22.74 5.86
CA ARG A 158 7.35 -24.02 6.44
C ARG A 158 7.82 -25.25 5.66
N LYS A 159 8.72 -25.09 4.68
CA LYS A 159 9.14 -26.16 3.80
C LYS A 159 10.67 -26.14 3.67
N LYS A 160 11.32 -27.30 3.77
CA LYS A 160 12.77 -27.40 3.64
C LYS A 160 13.24 -27.27 2.18
N LYS A 161 12.47 -27.84 1.23
CA LYS A 161 12.82 -27.81 -0.20
C LYS A 161 12.20 -26.57 -0.86
N SER A 162 12.94 -25.88 -1.71
CA SER A 162 12.47 -24.81 -2.56
C SER A 162 11.47 -25.30 -3.61
N ILE A 163 10.72 -24.38 -4.19
CA ILE A 163 9.82 -24.60 -5.32
C ILE A 163 10.41 -23.86 -6.51
N THR A 164 10.75 -24.58 -7.57
CA THR A 164 11.37 -23.98 -8.75
C THR A 164 10.33 -23.24 -9.61
N LYS A 165 10.80 -22.27 -10.42
CA LYS A 165 9.95 -21.55 -11.40
C LYS A 165 9.24 -22.54 -12.33
N ALA A 166 9.91 -23.62 -12.77
CA ALA A 166 9.31 -24.65 -13.59
C ALA A 166 8.11 -25.32 -12.91
N THR A 167 8.22 -25.66 -11.62
CA THR A 167 7.11 -26.23 -10.85
C THR A 167 5.94 -25.24 -10.74
N VAL A 168 6.21 -23.96 -10.52
CA VAL A 168 5.16 -22.91 -10.47
C VAL A 168 4.43 -22.82 -11.80
N VAL A 169 5.17 -22.82 -12.91
CA VAL A 169 4.58 -22.78 -14.28
C VAL A 169 3.73 -24.01 -14.55
N GLN A 170 4.23 -25.20 -14.22
CA GLN A 170 3.50 -26.45 -14.38
C GLN A 170 2.16 -26.44 -13.63
N GLU A 171 2.18 -26.06 -12.34
CA GLU A 171 0.97 -26.01 -11.53
C GLU A 171 0.01 -24.92 -12.02
N TYR A 172 0.53 -23.78 -12.49
CA TYR A 172 -0.29 -22.74 -13.10
C TYR A 172 -1.01 -23.22 -14.34
N GLN A 173 -0.32 -23.95 -15.24
CA GLN A 173 -0.92 -24.53 -16.44
C GLN A 173 -1.96 -25.59 -16.08
N ASN A 174 -1.65 -26.46 -15.13
CA ASN A 174 -2.60 -27.47 -14.63
C ASN A 174 -3.88 -26.80 -14.09
N MET A 175 -3.73 -25.71 -13.32
CA MET A 175 -4.87 -24.99 -12.76
C MET A 175 -5.74 -24.32 -13.84
N ARG A 176 -5.15 -23.85 -14.93
CA ARG A 176 -5.88 -23.22 -16.04
C ARG A 176 -6.56 -24.21 -16.98
N GLN A 177 -6.02 -25.41 -17.09
CA GLN A 177 -6.56 -26.45 -17.98
C GLN A 177 -7.69 -27.26 -17.34
N ALA A 178 -7.74 -27.29 -16.02
CA ALA A 178 -8.75 -28.01 -15.28
C ALA A 178 -10.08 -27.22 -15.26
N GLU A 179 -11.18 -27.90 -15.58
CA GLU A 179 -12.52 -27.27 -15.56
C GLU A 179 -12.91 -26.79 -14.17
N GLU A 180 -12.53 -27.52 -13.12
CA GLU A 180 -12.81 -27.15 -11.74
C GLU A 180 -11.77 -27.75 -10.78
N ILE A 181 -10.95 -26.91 -10.13
CA ILE A 181 -10.08 -27.32 -9.03
C ILE A 181 -10.64 -26.80 -7.71
N ARG A 182 -11.14 -27.71 -6.88
CA ARG A 182 -11.70 -27.40 -5.57
C ARG A 182 -10.69 -27.58 -4.45
N ARG A 183 -9.64 -28.36 -4.63
CA ARG A 183 -8.66 -28.74 -3.61
C ARG A 183 -7.23 -28.70 -4.13
N ALA A 184 -6.31 -28.26 -3.28
CA ALA A 184 -4.90 -28.24 -3.61
C ALA A 184 -4.32 -29.59 -4.08
N LYS A 185 -4.86 -30.72 -3.62
CA LYS A 185 -4.42 -32.06 -4.04
C LYS A 185 -4.63 -32.35 -5.52
N GLU A 186 -5.59 -31.70 -6.15
CA GLU A 186 -5.94 -31.90 -7.54
C GLU A 186 -4.89 -31.33 -8.51
N LEU A 187 -4.01 -30.43 -8.02
CA LEU A 187 -2.85 -29.94 -8.76
C LEU A 187 -1.74 -31.02 -8.92
N GLY A 188 -1.79 -32.09 -8.14
CA GLY A 188 -0.94 -33.27 -8.30
C GLY A 188 0.52 -33.12 -7.89
N THR A 189 0.94 -31.97 -7.37
CA THR A 189 2.32 -31.73 -7.03
C THR A 189 2.57 -31.60 -5.52
N PHE A 190 3.82 -31.76 -5.14
CA PHE A 190 4.28 -31.63 -3.75
C PHE A 190 4.20 -30.21 -3.17
N SER A 191 4.08 -29.19 -4.01
CA SER A 191 3.97 -27.77 -3.66
C SER A 191 2.55 -27.22 -3.69
N ALA A 192 1.61 -27.99 -4.16
CA ALA A 192 0.22 -27.61 -4.38
C ALA A 192 -0.43 -26.93 -3.15
N SER A 193 -0.16 -27.44 -1.94
CA SER A 193 -0.70 -26.86 -0.70
C SER A 193 -0.29 -25.40 -0.46
N TYR A 194 0.84 -24.97 -1.01
CA TYR A 194 1.36 -23.62 -0.91
C TYR A 194 1.05 -22.76 -2.13
N LEU A 195 1.10 -23.33 -3.35
CA LEU A 195 0.84 -22.59 -4.58
C LEU A 195 -0.65 -22.33 -4.81
N TYR A 196 -1.51 -23.25 -4.47
CA TYR A 196 -2.96 -23.12 -4.62
C TYR A 196 -3.53 -21.83 -3.98
N PRO A 197 -3.29 -21.53 -2.69
CA PRO A 197 -3.79 -20.28 -2.11
C PRO A 197 -3.16 -19.02 -2.71
N VAL A 198 -1.95 -19.11 -3.25
CA VAL A 198 -1.31 -18.01 -3.97
C VAL A 198 -2.04 -17.76 -5.28
N PHE A 199 -2.30 -18.80 -6.07
CA PHE A 199 -3.01 -18.70 -7.35
C PHE A 199 -4.45 -18.18 -7.17
N LEU A 200 -5.17 -18.66 -6.17
CA LEU A 200 -6.48 -18.09 -5.83
C LEU A 200 -6.39 -16.58 -5.53
N ARG A 201 -5.34 -16.15 -4.83
CA ARG A 201 -5.13 -14.72 -4.54
C ARG A 201 -4.77 -13.90 -5.77
N LEU A 202 -4.13 -14.51 -6.76
CA LEU A 202 -3.87 -13.89 -8.07
C LEU A 202 -5.13 -13.84 -8.95
N GLY A 203 -6.21 -14.50 -8.53
CA GLY A 203 -7.47 -14.56 -9.26
C GLY A 203 -7.45 -15.57 -10.41
N ILE A 204 -6.61 -16.59 -10.30
CA ILE A 204 -6.53 -17.73 -11.21
C ILE A 204 -7.51 -18.76 -10.68
N LYS A 205 -8.43 -19.16 -11.54
CA LYS A 205 -9.46 -20.19 -11.29
C LYS A 205 -9.36 -21.23 -12.37
#